data_6a933afc1614981510bbf4cf5d909a72
#
_entry.id   6a933afc1614981510bbf4cf5d909a72
#
_cell.length_a   1.000
_cell.length_b   1.000
_cell.length_c   1.000
_cell.angle_alpha   90.00
_cell.angle_beta   90.00
_cell.angle_gamma   90.00
#
_symmetry.space_group_name_H-M   'P 1'
#
loop_
_entity.id
_entity.type
_entity.pdbx_description
1 polymer ?
#
loop_
_entity_poly.entity_id
_entity_poly.type
_entity_poly.pdbx_seq_one_letter_code
_entity_poly.pdbx_strand_id
1 'polypeptide(L)'
;MRNARRTHTSAALVIHCFAFVALFCIALALPHLVLAQPGAILLWPNGAPGSDGSNGAETVRVTPEGDHVISGVRQPSITPYLPAPGTATGAAVVIAPGGGHSELWIDHEGYAIADWLSRYGVAAFVLKYRLAREKGSTFTVEGTELGDMQRAVRMVRSRSAEWSIDPQRIGVMGFSAGGELAELASTRYDEGQRAAADPVDRASSKPNFQALLYPAMPQDPRLTADTPRAFLACGGNDRPEISQGLPQLYLQLARLHVPAELHIYAGVGHGFGVRKANRAPVSDWPALFLSWLGTQVLLTPKS
;
A
#
# COMPACT_ATOMS: atom_id res chain seq x y z
N MET A 1 -96.75 9.33 -27.39
CA MET A 1 -97.33 10.64 -27.00
C MET A 1 -96.27 11.55 -26.48
N ARG A 2 -96.10 12.67 -27.23
CA ARG A 2 -95.76 14.04 -26.74
C ARG A 2 -94.61 14.14 -25.73
N ASN A 3 -93.68 15.03 -25.83
CA ASN A 3 -93.39 16.19 -26.66
C ASN A 3 -92.00 16.68 -26.26
N ALA A 4 -91.33 17.13 -27.27
CA ALA A 4 -90.26 18.01 -27.29
C ALA A 4 -90.24 19.17 -26.23
N ARG A 5 -89.09 19.60 -25.82
CA ARG A 5 -88.69 21.01 -25.99
C ARG A 5 -87.11 21.16 -25.78
N ARG A 6 -86.53 21.82 -26.73
CA ARG A 6 -85.21 22.42 -26.74
C ARG A 6 -85.21 23.60 -25.75
N THR A 7 -84.08 23.83 -25.16
CA THR A 7 -83.51 25.20 -25.03
C THR A 7 -82.01 25.15 -24.91
N HIS A 8 -81.41 26.03 -25.69
CA HIS A 8 -80.04 26.37 -25.74
C HIS A 8 -79.58 27.04 -24.43
N THR A 9 -78.29 26.93 -24.03
CA THR A 9 -77.37 28.09 -23.96
C THR A 9 -76.03 27.74 -23.32
N SER A 10 -75.07 28.19 -24.04
CA SER A 10 -73.81 28.81 -23.58
C SER A 10 -72.68 27.94 -23.02
N ALA A 11 -71.67 27.86 -23.82
CA ALA A 11 -70.30 27.50 -23.51
C ALA A 11 -69.73 28.37 -22.40
N ALA A 12 -69.13 27.76 -21.43
CA ALA A 12 -68.12 28.37 -20.59
C ALA A 12 -66.88 27.47 -20.59
N LEU A 13 -65.92 27.88 -21.36
CA LEU A 13 -64.59 27.27 -21.48
C LEU A 13 -63.85 27.55 -20.16
N VAL A 14 -63.72 26.56 -19.29
CA VAL A 14 -62.84 26.60 -18.10
C VAL A 14 -61.55 25.93 -18.46
N ILE A 15 -60.56 26.76 -18.83
CA ILE A 15 -59.18 26.32 -19.03
C ILE A 15 -58.56 26.06 -17.65
N HIS A 16 -58.45 24.78 -17.30
CA HIS A 16 -57.64 24.37 -16.13
C HIS A 16 -56.18 24.30 -16.57
N CYS A 17 -55.42 25.32 -16.23
CA CYS A 17 -53.96 25.26 -16.29
C CYS A 17 -53.45 24.25 -15.26
N PHE A 18 -53.11 23.05 -15.70
CA PHE A 18 -52.25 22.16 -14.94
C PHE A 18 -50.85 22.69 -15.01
N ALA A 19 -50.43 23.39 -13.98
CA ALA A 19 -49.03 23.74 -13.76
C ALA A 19 -48.30 22.44 -13.32
N PHE A 20 -47.64 21.75 -14.28
CA PHE A 20 -46.66 20.73 -13.98
C PHE A 20 -45.43 21.41 -13.39
N VAL A 21 -45.30 21.43 -12.07
CA VAL A 21 -44.08 21.74 -11.38
C VAL A 21 -43.10 20.58 -11.61
N ALA A 22 -42.30 20.69 -12.66
CA ALA A 22 -41.14 19.81 -12.85
C ALA A 22 -40.10 20.14 -11.79
N LEU A 23 -40.07 19.39 -10.69
CA LEU A 23 -38.97 19.41 -9.72
C LEU A 23 -37.72 18.87 -10.41
N PHE A 24 -36.90 19.78 -10.96
CA PHE A 24 -35.57 19.44 -11.44
C PHE A 24 -34.71 19.18 -10.20
N CYS A 25 -34.55 17.90 -9.80
CA CYS A 25 -33.52 17.49 -8.86
C CYS A 25 -32.16 17.73 -9.53
N ILE A 26 -31.60 18.93 -9.36
CA ILE A 26 -30.18 19.17 -9.61
C ILE A 26 -29.43 18.38 -8.54
N ALA A 27 -29.04 17.14 -8.89
CA ALA A 27 -28.03 16.42 -8.16
C ALA A 27 -26.75 17.25 -8.26
N LEU A 28 -26.49 18.06 -7.23
CA LEU A 28 -25.18 18.66 -7.01
C LEU A 28 -24.20 17.51 -6.86
N ALA A 29 -23.56 17.12 -7.97
CA ALA A 29 -22.36 16.30 -7.93
C ALA A 29 -21.31 17.14 -7.17
N LEU A 30 -21.23 16.93 -5.86
CA LEU A 30 -20.11 17.43 -5.08
C LEU A 30 -18.86 16.87 -5.78
N PRO A 31 -17.93 17.72 -6.21
CA PRO A 31 -16.68 17.22 -6.71
C PRO A 31 -16.10 16.36 -5.59
N HIS A 32 -15.91 15.07 -5.86
CA HIS A 32 -15.08 14.24 -5.01
C HIS A 32 -13.76 14.99 -4.98
N LEU A 33 -13.41 15.51 -3.80
CA LEU A 33 -12.07 16.00 -3.56
C LEU A 33 -11.17 14.76 -3.80
N VAL A 34 -10.64 14.66 -5.00
CA VAL A 34 -9.48 13.83 -5.28
C VAL A 34 -8.39 14.51 -4.44
N LEU A 35 -8.15 13.98 -3.24
CA LEU A 35 -7.00 14.37 -2.45
C LEU A 35 -5.81 14.16 -3.39
N ALA A 36 -5.23 15.26 -3.84
CA ALA A 36 -4.04 15.23 -4.67
C ALA A 36 -3.05 14.30 -3.95
N GLN A 37 -2.62 13.23 -4.64
CA GLN A 37 -1.63 12.33 -4.06
C GLN A 37 -0.45 13.20 -3.64
N PRO A 38 0.05 13.07 -2.39
CA PRO A 38 1.22 13.82 -1.95
C PRO A 38 2.33 13.61 -2.98
N GLY A 39 3.05 14.64 -3.34
CA GLY A 39 4.12 14.54 -4.33
C GLY A 39 5.11 13.45 -3.93
N ALA A 40 5.52 12.62 -4.89
CA ALA A 40 6.54 11.61 -4.65
C ALA A 40 7.86 12.27 -4.23
N ILE A 41 8.53 11.70 -3.23
CA ILE A 41 9.80 12.15 -2.69
C ILE A 41 10.88 11.22 -3.22
N LEU A 42 11.83 11.77 -3.98
CA LEU A 42 12.97 10.99 -4.49
C LEU A 42 13.86 10.49 -3.35
N LEU A 43 14.24 9.23 -3.38
CA LEU A 43 15.15 8.65 -2.39
C LEU A 43 16.56 9.25 -2.49
N TRP A 44 17.01 9.57 -3.70
CA TRP A 44 18.29 10.20 -3.98
C TRP A 44 18.09 11.41 -4.91
N PRO A 45 17.91 12.61 -4.38
CA PRO A 45 17.70 13.82 -5.18
C PRO A 45 18.85 14.13 -6.17
N ASN A 46 20.07 13.66 -5.84
CA ASN A 46 21.27 13.89 -6.63
C ASN A 46 21.68 12.69 -7.51
N GLY A 47 20.75 11.73 -7.71
CA GLY A 47 20.99 10.51 -8.48
C GLY A 47 21.17 9.27 -7.61
N ALA A 48 20.48 8.18 -7.98
CA ALA A 48 20.50 6.93 -7.25
C ALA A 48 21.80 6.15 -7.51
N PRO A 49 22.44 5.52 -6.50
CA PRO A 49 23.62 4.70 -6.69
C PRO A 49 23.39 3.59 -7.72
N GLY A 50 24.37 3.35 -8.59
CA GLY A 50 24.26 2.32 -9.64
C GLY A 50 23.31 2.67 -10.79
N SER A 51 22.82 3.90 -10.87
CA SER A 51 22.12 4.38 -12.06
C SER A 51 23.12 4.56 -13.21
N ASP A 52 22.75 4.04 -14.37
CA ASP A 52 23.56 4.12 -15.61
C ASP A 52 23.46 5.49 -16.31
N GLY A 53 22.78 6.45 -15.67
CA GLY A 53 22.49 7.77 -16.24
C GLY A 53 21.41 7.71 -17.35
N SER A 54 20.84 6.55 -17.63
CA SER A 54 19.73 6.45 -18.59
C SER A 54 18.49 7.13 -18.03
N ASN A 55 17.99 8.10 -18.77
CA ASN A 55 16.74 8.80 -18.51
C ASN A 55 15.55 8.05 -19.16
N GLY A 56 15.55 6.71 -19.14
CA GLY A 56 14.42 5.92 -19.63
C GLY A 56 13.15 6.39 -18.94
N ALA A 57 12.12 6.68 -19.74
CA ALA A 57 10.84 7.13 -19.19
C ALA A 57 10.17 5.99 -18.42
N GLU A 58 9.73 6.27 -17.20
CA GLU A 58 8.81 5.41 -16.46
C GLU A 58 7.54 5.19 -17.30
N THR A 59 7.07 3.98 -17.38
CA THR A 59 5.87 3.61 -18.11
C THR A 59 4.76 3.23 -17.15
N VAL A 60 3.57 3.75 -17.39
CA VAL A 60 2.36 3.38 -16.65
C VAL A 60 1.40 2.69 -17.60
N ARG A 61 1.09 1.43 -17.33
CA ARG A 61 0.06 0.66 -18.03
C ARG A 61 -1.18 0.58 -17.14
N VAL A 62 -2.37 0.78 -17.70
CA VAL A 62 -3.64 0.56 -17.00
C VAL A 62 -4.22 -0.77 -17.44
N THR A 63 -4.56 -1.64 -16.49
CA THR A 63 -5.20 -2.93 -16.77
C THR A 63 -6.68 -2.76 -17.10
N PRO A 64 -7.35 -3.77 -17.68
CA PRO A 64 -8.80 -3.73 -17.89
C PRO A 64 -9.61 -3.50 -16.61
N GLU A 65 -9.08 -3.93 -15.46
CA GLU A 65 -9.68 -3.76 -14.14
C GLU A 65 -9.42 -2.36 -13.54
N GLY A 66 -8.60 -1.54 -14.22
CA GLY A 66 -8.27 -0.16 -13.83
C GLY A 66 -7.04 -0.03 -12.94
N ASP A 67 -6.29 -1.10 -12.67
CA ASP A 67 -5.04 -1.01 -11.91
C ASP A 67 -3.92 -0.36 -12.73
N HIS A 68 -3.18 0.56 -12.11
CA HIS A 68 -1.95 1.11 -12.66
C HIS A 68 -0.77 0.17 -12.36
N VAL A 69 -0.04 -0.17 -13.41
CA VAL A 69 1.16 -1.00 -13.33
C VAL A 69 2.34 -0.21 -13.87
N ILE A 70 3.36 -0.03 -13.04
CA ILE A 70 4.51 0.82 -13.32
C ILE A 70 5.71 -0.05 -13.71
N SER A 71 6.45 0.38 -14.74
CA SER A 71 7.73 -0.19 -15.14
C SER A 71 8.71 0.90 -15.56
N GLY A 72 9.97 0.58 -15.79
CA GLY A 72 10.98 1.56 -16.17
C GLY A 72 11.41 2.49 -15.04
N VAL A 73 11.28 2.08 -13.78
CA VAL A 73 11.66 2.90 -12.63
C VAL A 73 13.18 3.14 -12.62
N ARG A 74 13.60 4.40 -12.80
CA ARG A 74 14.99 4.84 -12.75
C ARG A 74 15.25 5.78 -11.57
N GLN A 75 14.22 6.49 -11.12
CA GLN A 75 14.25 7.39 -9.98
C GLN A 75 13.39 6.84 -8.86
N PRO A 76 13.95 6.01 -7.97
CA PRO A 76 13.20 5.42 -6.87
C PRO A 76 12.71 6.51 -5.92
N SER A 77 11.48 6.35 -5.42
CA SER A 77 10.79 7.36 -4.64
C SER A 77 9.83 6.75 -3.64
N ILE A 78 9.43 7.51 -2.65
CA ILE A 78 8.33 7.20 -1.75
C ILE A 78 7.19 8.19 -1.92
N THR A 79 5.95 7.70 -1.89
CA THR A 79 4.74 8.53 -1.86
C THR A 79 4.14 8.47 -0.46
N PRO A 80 4.16 9.56 0.33
CA PRO A 80 3.64 9.57 1.69
C PRO A 80 2.11 9.61 1.72
N TYR A 81 1.51 8.83 2.61
CA TYR A 81 0.12 8.87 3.03
C TYR A 81 0.10 9.11 4.53
N LEU A 82 -0.16 10.33 4.93
CA LEU A 82 -0.06 10.73 6.34
C LEU A 82 -1.44 10.73 7.00
N PRO A 83 -1.53 10.39 8.29
CA PRO A 83 -2.76 10.54 9.07
C PRO A 83 -3.23 12.00 9.10
N ALA A 84 -4.52 12.20 9.30
CA ALA A 84 -5.06 13.53 9.54
C ALA A 84 -4.38 14.18 10.78
N PRO A 85 -4.24 15.50 10.82
CA PRO A 85 -3.64 16.19 11.96
C PRO A 85 -4.26 15.75 13.30
N GLY A 86 -3.42 15.37 14.25
CA GLY A 86 -3.85 14.95 15.60
C GLY A 86 -4.30 13.48 15.70
N THR A 87 -4.30 12.70 14.60
CA THR A 87 -4.71 11.28 14.63
C THR A 87 -3.53 10.29 14.54
N ALA A 88 -2.31 10.78 14.39
CA ALA A 88 -1.13 9.94 14.23
C ALA A 88 -0.87 9.07 15.47
N THR A 89 -0.73 7.76 15.30
CA THR A 89 -0.35 6.80 16.33
C THR A 89 1.15 6.75 16.61
N GLY A 90 1.94 7.39 15.75
CA GLY A 90 3.40 7.28 15.74
C GLY A 90 3.93 6.09 14.94
N ALA A 91 3.09 5.14 14.54
CA ALA A 91 3.50 4.04 13.67
C ALA A 91 3.64 4.46 12.21
N ALA A 92 4.58 3.83 11.50
CA ALA A 92 4.77 4.03 10.07
C ALA A 92 5.11 2.74 9.34
N VAL A 93 4.76 2.66 8.05
CA VAL A 93 5.02 1.50 7.18
C VAL A 93 5.58 1.96 5.84
N VAL A 94 6.71 1.41 5.41
CA VAL A 94 7.18 1.50 4.02
C VAL A 94 6.63 0.31 3.26
N ILE A 95 5.91 0.55 2.17
CA ILE A 95 5.15 -0.46 1.42
C ILE A 95 5.80 -0.70 0.07
N ALA A 96 6.21 -1.94 -0.19
CA ALA A 96 6.73 -2.40 -1.47
C ALA A 96 5.66 -3.20 -2.23
N PRO A 97 5.12 -2.67 -3.34
CA PRO A 97 4.23 -3.41 -4.22
C PRO A 97 4.93 -4.61 -4.86
N GLY A 98 4.17 -5.63 -5.26
CA GLY A 98 4.66 -6.75 -6.06
C GLY A 98 4.68 -6.45 -7.56
N GLY A 99 5.00 -7.48 -8.33
CA GLY A 99 5.09 -7.41 -9.80
C GLY A 99 6.29 -8.20 -10.35
N GLY A 100 6.76 -9.21 -9.62
CA GLY A 100 7.81 -10.13 -10.08
C GLY A 100 9.18 -9.50 -10.26
N HIS A 101 9.47 -8.35 -9.63
CA HIS A 101 10.68 -7.53 -9.83
C HIS A 101 10.82 -6.96 -11.24
N SER A 102 9.77 -7.02 -12.06
CA SER A 102 9.74 -6.50 -13.44
C SER A 102 8.75 -5.36 -13.64
N GLU A 103 7.80 -5.21 -12.74
CA GLU A 103 6.80 -4.15 -12.71
C GLU A 103 6.29 -3.93 -11.27
N LEU A 104 5.49 -2.86 -11.03
CA LEU A 104 4.89 -2.56 -9.73
C LEU A 104 3.38 -2.44 -9.89
N TRP A 105 2.61 -3.28 -9.19
CA TRP A 105 1.15 -3.19 -9.08
C TRP A 105 0.76 -2.17 -8.01
N ILE A 106 0.93 -0.89 -8.35
CA ILE A 106 1.01 0.21 -7.38
C ILE A 106 -0.31 0.53 -6.68
N ASP A 107 -1.46 0.21 -7.27
CA ASP A 107 -2.75 0.58 -6.70
C ASP A 107 -3.16 -0.33 -5.55
N HIS A 108 -3.47 -1.60 -5.81
CA HIS A 108 -4.03 -2.50 -4.80
C HIS A 108 -2.98 -3.10 -3.84
N GLU A 109 -1.70 -3.01 -4.18
CA GLU A 109 -0.57 -3.43 -3.34
C GLU A 109 0.25 -2.24 -2.80
N GLY A 110 -0.20 -1.02 -3.06
CA GLY A 110 0.46 0.21 -2.62
C GLY A 110 -0.53 1.25 -2.13
N TYR A 111 -1.12 2.01 -3.05
CA TYR A 111 -1.92 3.20 -2.71
C TYR A 111 -3.17 2.87 -1.90
N ALA A 112 -3.88 1.79 -2.23
CA ALA A 112 -5.11 1.43 -1.53
C ALA A 112 -4.88 1.08 -0.06
N ILE A 113 -3.84 0.31 0.25
CA ILE A 113 -3.49 -0.01 1.64
C ILE A 113 -2.88 1.20 2.35
N ALA A 114 -2.10 2.04 1.68
CA ALA A 114 -1.52 3.23 2.27
C ALA A 114 -2.60 4.24 2.68
N ASP A 115 -3.57 4.50 1.80
CA ASP A 115 -4.73 5.34 2.08
C ASP A 115 -5.56 4.77 3.24
N TRP A 116 -5.80 3.45 3.24
CA TRP A 116 -6.52 2.79 4.33
C TRP A 116 -5.80 2.97 5.67
N LEU A 117 -4.49 2.68 5.75
CA LEU A 117 -3.70 2.79 6.98
C LEU A 117 -3.65 4.22 7.52
N SER A 118 -3.52 5.23 6.64
CA SER A 118 -3.48 6.63 7.04
C SER A 118 -4.75 7.08 7.76
N ARG A 119 -5.92 6.56 7.36
CA ARG A 119 -7.21 6.82 8.03
C ARG A 119 -7.29 6.23 9.44
N TYR A 120 -6.47 5.22 9.75
CA TYR A 120 -6.36 4.61 11.07
C TYR A 120 -5.13 5.08 11.87
N GLY A 121 -4.55 6.22 11.47
CA GLY A 121 -3.48 6.86 12.23
C GLY A 121 -2.09 6.28 11.98
N VAL A 122 -1.91 5.38 11.02
CA VAL A 122 -0.60 4.82 10.64
C VAL A 122 -0.09 5.54 9.40
N ALA A 123 1.07 6.19 9.49
CA ALA A 123 1.71 6.79 8.33
C ALA A 123 2.18 5.69 7.37
N ALA A 124 1.93 5.86 6.07
CA ALA A 124 2.33 4.88 5.07
C ALA A 124 3.09 5.55 3.92
N PHE A 125 4.10 4.86 3.39
CA PHE A 125 4.98 5.36 2.36
C PHE A 125 5.10 4.31 1.26
N VAL A 126 4.45 4.55 0.12
CA VAL A 126 4.48 3.63 -1.00
C VAL A 126 5.78 3.80 -1.77
N LEU A 127 6.56 2.75 -1.81
CA LEU A 127 7.87 2.71 -2.45
C LEU A 127 7.74 2.35 -3.94
N LYS A 128 8.26 3.19 -4.80
CA LYS A 128 8.65 2.83 -6.17
C LYS A 128 10.13 2.50 -6.14
N TYR A 129 10.47 1.25 -6.30
CA TYR A 129 11.85 0.76 -6.34
C TYR A 129 12.27 0.37 -7.75
N ARG A 130 13.55 0.37 -8.05
CA ARG A 130 14.13 -0.03 -9.34
C ARG A 130 13.97 -1.53 -9.53
N LEU A 131 13.76 -1.99 -10.76
CA LEU A 131 13.28 -3.32 -11.09
C LEU A 131 14.39 -4.21 -11.63
N ALA A 132 14.77 -5.24 -10.87
CA ALA A 132 15.90 -6.12 -11.18
C ALA A 132 15.64 -7.08 -12.34
N ARG A 133 14.38 -7.48 -12.56
CA ARG A 133 14.00 -8.46 -13.59
C ARG A 133 13.29 -7.83 -14.79
N GLU A 134 13.29 -6.51 -14.88
CA GLU A 134 12.84 -5.82 -16.07
C GLU A 134 13.77 -6.12 -17.26
N LYS A 135 13.21 -6.23 -18.46
CA LYS A 135 14.02 -6.54 -19.65
C LYS A 135 15.14 -5.53 -19.85
N GLY A 136 16.38 -6.00 -19.89
CA GLY A 136 17.57 -5.18 -20.06
C GLY A 136 18.04 -4.48 -18.79
N SER A 137 17.44 -4.78 -17.65
CA SER A 137 17.88 -4.25 -16.36
C SER A 137 19.26 -4.79 -15.97
N THR A 138 20.10 -3.91 -15.41
CA THR A 138 21.37 -4.25 -14.77
C THR A 138 21.24 -4.27 -13.24
N PHE A 139 20.07 -3.97 -12.73
CA PHE A 139 19.76 -3.96 -11.30
C PHE A 139 19.68 -5.37 -10.72
N THR A 140 19.84 -5.46 -9.41
CA THR A 140 19.76 -6.73 -8.68
C THR A 140 18.80 -6.59 -7.49
N VAL A 141 18.11 -7.67 -7.11
CA VAL A 141 17.19 -7.67 -5.95
C VAL A 141 17.95 -7.39 -4.67
N GLU A 142 19.04 -8.13 -4.40
CA GLU A 142 19.81 -8.01 -3.15
C GLU A 142 20.73 -6.78 -3.08
N GLY A 143 21.00 -6.13 -4.21
CA GLY A 143 21.79 -4.91 -4.25
C GLY A 143 20.93 -3.68 -4.42
N THR A 144 20.39 -3.51 -5.63
CA THR A 144 19.69 -2.26 -6.02
C THR A 144 18.35 -2.10 -5.34
N GLU A 145 17.47 -3.09 -5.44
CA GLU A 145 16.12 -3.01 -4.85
C GLU A 145 16.18 -2.96 -3.33
N LEU A 146 17.02 -3.82 -2.72
CA LEU A 146 17.25 -3.80 -1.28
C LEU A 146 17.81 -2.45 -0.82
N GLY A 147 18.76 -1.88 -1.58
CA GLY A 147 19.29 -0.54 -1.30
C GLY A 147 18.21 0.55 -1.34
N ASP A 148 17.26 0.46 -2.29
CA ASP A 148 16.11 1.38 -2.38
C ASP A 148 15.20 1.25 -1.16
N MET A 149 14.87 0.03 -0.73
CA MET A 149 14.06 -0.22 0.46
C MET A 149 14.75 0.26 1.74
N GLN A 150 16.03 -0.05 1.91
CA GLN A 150 16.81 0.40 3.06
C GLN A 150 16.88 1.93 3.11
N ARG A 151 17.08 2.58 1.96
CA ARG A 151 17.09 4.05 1.87
C ARG A 151 15.73 4.64 2.22
N ALA A 152 14.62 4.01 1.80
CA ALA A 152 13.29 4.44 2.15
C ALA A 152 13.06 4.38 3.66
N VAL A 153 13.44 3.27 4.32
CA VAL A 153 13.35 3.13 5.79
C VAL A 153 14.19 4.19 6.50
N ARG A 154 15.43 4.44 6.05
CA ARG A 154 16.29 5.51 6.60
C ARG A 154 15.66 6.89 6.43
N MET A 155 15.11 7.18 5.26
CA MET A 155 14.46 8.46 4.98
C MET A 155 13.27 8.69 5.90
N VAL A 156 12.40 7.69 6.08
CA VAL A 156 11.27 7.78 6.99
C VAL A 156 11.75 7.98 8.44
N ARG A 157 12.80 7.27 8.86
CA ARG A 157 13.37 7.39 10.21
C ARG A 157 14.04 8.75 10.44
N SER A 158 14.81 9.25 9.49
CA SER A 158 15.50 10.54 9.61
C SER A 158 14.55 11.74 9.62
N ARG A 159 13.36 11.60 9.00
CA ARG A 159 12.32 12.63 8.93
C ARG A 159 11.13 12.34 9.84
N SER A 160 11.27 11.43 10.80
CA SER A 160 10.17 10.97 11.66
C SER A 160 9.48 12.10 12.44
N ALA A 161 10.23 13.10 12.89
CA ALA A 161 9.67 14.26 13.59
C ALA A 161 8.76 15.11 12.68
N GLU A 162 9.10 15.26 11.39
CA GLU A 162 8.30 16.00 10.41
C GLU A 162 6.92 15.36 10.20
N TRP A 163 6.84 14.03 10.29
CA TRP A 163 5.64 13.26 10.01
C TRP A 163 4.93 12.71 11.24
N SER A 164 5.30 13.20 12.44
CA SER A 164 4.74 12.73 13.73
C SER A 164 4.90 11.22 13.94
N ILE A 165 6.01 10.65 13.48
CA ILE A 165 6.35 9.23 13.58
C ILE A 165 7.29 9.00 14.76
N ASP A 166 7.15 7.87 15.45
CA ASP A 166 8.14 7.35 16.37
C ASP A 166 9.21 6.57 15.61
N PRO A 167 10.49 6.95 15.62
CA PRO A 167 11.55 6.27 14.89
C PRO A 167 11.74 4.80 15.30
N GLN A 168 11.16 4.36 16.42
CA GLN A 168 11.15 2.98 16.89
C GLN A 168 9.88 2.20 16.49
N ARG A 169 9.00 2.79 15.64
CA ARG A 169 7.75 2.17 15.20
C ARG A 169 7.60 2.21 13.67
N ILE A 170 8.71 2.03 12.98
CA ILE A 170 8.76 2.02 11.51
C ILE A 170 8.93 0.58 11.03
N GLY A 171 7.97 0.07 10.28
CA GLY A 171 8.01 -1.25 9.67
C GLY A 171 8.08 -1.22 8.16
N VAL A 172 8.18 -2.42 7.60
CA VAL A 172 8.09 -2.66 6.16
C VAL A 172 6.90 -3.58 5.88
N MET A 173 6.24 -3.35 4.75
CA MET A 173 5.19 -4.22 4.23
C MET A 173 5.51 -4.52 2.77
N GLY A 174 5.32 -5.77 2.35
CA GLY A 174 5.55 -6.11 0.97
C GLY A 174 4.60 -7.19 0.46
N PHE A 175 4.34 -7.13 -0.84
CA PHE A 175 3.43 -8.01 -1.55
C PHE A 175 4.20 -8.79 -2.61
N SER A 176 4.06 -10.11 -2.67
CA SER A 176 4.70 -10.95 -3.68
C SER A 176 6.22 -10.68 -3.76
N ALA A 177 6.75 -10.20 -4.89
CA ALA A 177 8.15 -9.77 -5.03
C ALA A 177 8.53 -8.66 -4.05
N GLY A 178 7.62 -7.69 -3.79
CA GLY A 178 7.81 -6.69 -2.74
C GLY A 178 7.84 -7.31 -1.34
N GLY A 179 7.19 -8.47 -1.14
CA GLY A 179 7.26 -9.25 0.09
C GLY A 179 8.63 -9.87 0.30
N GLU A 180 9.26 -10.42 -0.76
CA GLU A 180 10.67 -10.86 -0.75
C GLU A 180 11.58 -9.68 -0.35
N LEU A 181 11.36 -8.52 -0.97
CA LEU A 181 12.14 -7.32 -0.67
C LEU A 181 11.98 -6.86 0.79
N ALA A 182 10.77 -6.93 1.35
CA ALA A 182 10.50 -6.58 2.74
C ALA A 182 11.18 -7.56 3.72
N GLU A 183 11.20 -8.87 3.40
CA GLU A 183 11.90 -9.89 4.18
C GLU A 183 13.42 -9.66 4.13
N LEU A 184 13.98 -9.42 2.94
CA LEU A 184 15.39 -9.08 2.77
C LEU A 184 15.78 -7.85 3.59
N ALA A 185 14.97 -6.78 3.55
CA ALA A 185 15.21 -5.59 4.36
C ALA A 185 15.14 -5.85 5.86
N SER A 186 14.32 -6.82 6.27
CA SER A 186 14.16 -7.21 7.68
C SER A 186 15.30 -8.09 8.20
N THR A 187 16.09 -8.70 7.33
CA THR A 187 17.16 -9.64 7.69
C THR A 187 18.55 -9.16 7.27
N ARG A 188 18.64 -8.14 6.42
CA ARG A 188 19.89 -7.60 5.87
C ARG A 188 20.01 -6.09 6.08
N TYR A 189 19.55 -5.60 7.21
CA TYR A 189 19.65 -4.19 7.62
C TYR A 189 21.05 -3.85 8.13
N ASP A 190 21.33 -2.56 8.29
CA ASP A 190 22.49 -2.01 9.01
C ASP A 190 22.09 -0.79 9.87
N GLU A 191 22.97 -0.41 10.78
CA GLU A 191 22.74 0.66 11.74
C GLU A 191 23.01 2.08 11.18
N GLY A 192 23.31 2.18 9.88
CA GLY A 192 23.68 3.43 9.23
C GLY A 192 25.12 3.83 9.44
N GLN A 193 25.54 4.85 8.72
CA GLN A 193 26.93 5.35 8.71
C GLN A 193 26.98 6.71 9.40
N ARG A 194 27.37 6.75 10.67
CA ARG A 194 27.39 7.98 11.48
C ARG A 194 28.11 9.16 10.84
N ALA A 195 29.17 8.89 10.06
CA ALA A 195 29.99 9.88 9.37
C ALA A 195 29.52 10.19 7.94
N ALA A 196 28.38 9.61 7.48
CA ALA A 196 27.88 9.87 6.14
C ALA A 196 27.61 11.38 5.94
N ALA A 197 27.95 11.89 4.76
CA ALA A 197 27.66 13.27 4.38
C ALA A 197 26.15 13.53 4.31
N ASP A 198 25.40 12.59 3.72
CA ASP A 198 23.94 12.63 3.70
C ASP A 198 23.36 12.23 5.07
N PRO A 199 22.59 13.10 5.74
CA PRO A 199 21.99 12.79 7.04
C PRO A 199 21.08 11.55 7.02
N VAL A 200 20.45 11.24 5.89
CA VAL A 200 19.59 10.06 5.74
C VAL A 200 20.39 8.76 5.93
N ASP A 201 21.62 8.70 5.43
CA ASP A 201 22.48 7.51 5.54
C ASP A 201 23.05 7.29 6.94
N ARG A 202 22.86 8.24 7.86
CA ARG A 202 23.23 8.10 9.28
C ARG A 202 22.21 7.29 10.06
N ALA A 203 20.96 7.17 9.56
CA ALA A 203 19.90 6.44 10.22
C ALA A 203 20.00 4.93 9.97
N SER A 204 19.59 4.11 10.94
CA SER A 204 19.47 2.66 10.77
C SER A 204 18.41 2.31 9.73
N SER A 205 18.68 1.29 8.91
CA SER A 205 17.71 0.71 7.99
C SER A 205 16.89 -0.42 8.61
N LYS A 206 17.12 -0.78 9.88
CA LYS A 206 16.42 -1.87 10.57
C LYS A 206 14.93 -1.56 10.74
N PRO A 207 14.00 -2.34 10.15
CA PRO A 207 12.59 -2.21 10.46
C PRO A 207 12.29 -2.67 11.90
N ASN A 208 11.26 -2.11 12.53
CA ASN A 208 10.81 -2.54 13.85
C ASN A 208 9.78 -3.67 13.78
N PHE A 209 9.16 -3.85 12.61
CA PHE A 209 8.25 -4.95 12.28
C PHE A 209 8.19 -5.17 10.76
N GLN A 210 7.67 -6.31 10.35
CA GLN A 210 7.47 -6.65 8.95
C GLN A 210 6.07 -7.22 8.71
N ALA A 211 5.48 -6.93 7.55
CA ALA A 211 4.23 -7.51 7.08
C ALA A 211 4.45 -8.12 5.69
N LEU A 212 4.32 -9.43 5.57
CA LEU A 212 4.64 -10.19 4.37
C LEU A 212 3.36 -10.80 3.80
N LEU A 213 2.88 -10.24 2.68
CA LEU A 213 1.65 -10.66 2.01
C LEU A 213 2.04 -11.52 0.79
N TYR A 214 1.70 -12.80 0.85
CA TYR A 214 2.03 -13.79 -0.19
C TYR A 214 3.43 -13.57 -0.81
N PRO A 215 4.48 -13.45 0.03
CA PRO A 215 5.81 -13.09 -0.44
C PRO A 215 6.38 -14.15 -1.37
N ALA A 216 7.13 -13.73 -2.39
CA ALA A 216 8.11 -14.62 -2.96
C ALA A 216 9.16 -14.90 -1.88
N MET A 217 9.57 -16.16 -1.76
CA MET A 217 10.47 -16.58 -0.68
C MET A 217 11.93 -16.39 -1.09
N PRO A 218 12.74 -15.62 -0.33
CA PRO A 218 14.17 -15.52 -0.61
C PRO A 218 14.86 -16.86 -0.44
N GLN A 219 15.88 -17.12 -1.25
CA GLN A 219 16.65 -18.37 -1.18
C GLN A 219 17.49 -18.49 0.10
N ASP A 220 17.91 -17.37 0.68
CA ASP A 220 18.71 -17.28 1.90
C ASP A 220 18.07 -16.26 2.86
N PRO A 221 17.10 -16.66 3.70
CA PRO A 221 16.32 -15.73 4.53
C PRO A 221 17.11 -15.11 5.70
N ARG A 222 18.26 -15.64 6.09
CA ARG A 222 19.17 -15.15 7.17
C ARG A 222 18.44 -14.76 8.47
N LEU A 223 17.48 -15.55 8.89
CA LEU A 223 16.71 -15.30 10.10
C LEU A 223 17.57 -15.42 11.36
N THR A 224 17.36 -14.52 12.30
CA THR A 224 18.00 -14.54 13.64
C THR A 224 16.97 -14.18 14.70
N ALA A 225 17.35 -14.27 15.98
CA ALA A 225 16.50 -13.79 17.09
C ALA A 225 16.23 -12.27 17.03
N ASP A 226 17.06 -11.51 16.30
CA ASP A 226 16.89 -10.06 16.08
C ASP A 226 16.02 -9.73 14.85
N THR A 227 15.52 -10.75 14.13
CA THR A 227 14.56 -10.55 13.03
C THR A 227 13.31 -9.83 13.56
N PRO A 228 12.84 -8.77 12.90
CA PRO A 228 11.65 -8.06 13.34
C PRO A 228 10.40 -8.94 13.43
N ARG A 229 9.54 -8.64 14.43
CA ARG A 229 8.22 -9.31 14.55
C ARG A 229 7.45 -9.26 13.25
N ALA A 230 6.66 -10.29 12.95
CA ALA A 230 6.09 -10.49 11.63
C ALA A 230 4.57 -10.67 11.62
N PHE A 231 3.90 -10.01 10.69
CA PHE A 231 2.55 -10.34 10.24
C PHE A 231 2.64 -11.02 8.88
N LEU A 232 2.09 -12.22 8.76
CA LEU A 232 2.23 -13.09 7.58
C LEU A 232 0.84 -13.44 7.04
N ALA A 233 0.61 -13.31 5.73
CA ALA A 233 -0.66 -13.72 5.13
C ALA A 233 -0.48 -14.23 3.69
N CYS A 234 -1.16 -15.35 3.36
CA CYS A 234 -1.22 -15.85 1.98
C CYS A 234 -2.55 -16.52 1.67
N GLY A 235 -2.80 -16.78 0.40
CA GLY A 235 -3.90 -17.62 -0.05
C GLY A 235 -3.56 -19.10 0.04
N GLY A 236 -4.52 -19.94 0.45
CA GLY A 236 -4.36 -21.38 0.49
C GLY A 236 -4.25 -22.03 -0.91
N ASN A 237 -4.74 -21.33 -1.94
CA ASN A 237 -4.65 -21.75 -3.34
C ASN A 237 -3.53 -20.99 -4.09
N ASP A 238 -2.62 -20.36 -3.37
CA ASP A 238 -1.41 -19.76 -3.97
C ASP A 238 -0.43 -20.85 -4.40
N ARG A 239 0.60 -20.46 -5.16
CA ARG A 239 1.69 -21.37 -5.58
C ARG A 239 2.28 -22.08 -4.37
N PRO A 240 2.68 -23.36 -4.51
CA PRO A 240 3.19 -24.16 -3.38
C PRO A 240 4.37 -23.51 -2.64
N GLU A 241 5.27 -22.84 -3.34
CA GLU A 241 6.41 -22.13 -2.75
C GLU A 241 5.97 -20.99 -1.82
N ILE A 242 4.75 -20.46 -1.98
CA ILE A 242 4.17 -19.43 -1.10
C ILE A 242 3.26 -20.06 -0.05
N SER A 243 2.25 -20.83 -0.48
CA SER A 243 1.24 -21.38 0.44
C SER A 243 1.82 -22.39 1.43
N GLN A 244 2.95 -23.04 1.10
CA GLN A 244 3.71 -23.94 1.98
C GLN A 244 4.94 -23.25 2.58
N GLY A 245 5.62 -22.37 1.83
CA GLY A 245 6.82 -21.67 2.28
C GLY A 245 6.54 -20.68 3.42
N LEU A 246 5.45 -19.94 3.35
CA LEU A 246 5.11 -18.95 4.40
C LEU A 246 4.82 -19.62 5.76
N PRO A 247 4.10 -20.74 5.87
CA PRO A 247 4.02 -21.52 7.11
C PRO A 247 5.38 -22.01 7.63
N GLN A 248 6.28 -22.38 6.73
CA GLN A 248 7.64 -22.79 7.13
C GLN A 248 8.44 -21.61 7.69
N LEU A 249 8.32 -20.42 7.09
CA LEU A 249 8.90 -19.19 7.63
C LEU A 249 8.35 -18.90 9.04
N TYR A 250 7.03 -18.98 9.23
CA TYR A 250 6.42 -18.84 10.56
C TYR A 250 7.04 -19.79 11.59
N LEU A 251 7.19 -21.07 11.25
CA LEU A 251 7.80 -22.05 12.14
C LEU A 251 9.28 -21.73 12.46
N GLN A 252 10.02 -21.19 11.50
CA GLN A 252 11.41 -20.76 11.74
C GLN A 252 11.45 -19.55 12.69
N LEU A 253 10.60 -18.55 12.49
CA LEU A 253 10.48 -17.39 13.38
C LEU A 253 10.08 -17.83 14.80
N ALA A 254 9.14 -18.76 14.94
CA ALA A 254 8.73 -19.30 16.23
C ALA A 254 9.87 -20.02 16.98
N ARG A 255 10.70 -20.79 16.27
CA ARG A 255 11.90 -21.43 16.85
C ARG A 255 12.95 -20.43 17.33
N LEU A 256 13.00 -19.26 16.70
CA LEU A 256 13.88 -18.14 17.08
C LEU A 256 13.25 -17.22 18.13
N HIS A 257 12.05 -17.56 18.65
CA HIS A 257 11.26 -16.75 19.57
C HIS A 257 10.92 -15.34 19.03
N VAL A 258 10.87 -15.19 17.71
CA VAL A 258 10.40 -13.95 17.06
C VAL A 258 8.87 -13.97 17.04
N PRO A 259 8.19 -12.97 17.60
CA PRO A 259 6.73 -12.89 17.56
C PRO A 259 6.22 -12.82 16.13
N ALA A 260 5.35 -13.75 15.75
CA ALA A 260 4.77 -13.80 14.42
C ALA A 260 3.29 -14.22 14.47
N GLU A 261 2.49 -13.68 13.55
CA GLU A 261 1.09 -14.06 13.33
C GLU A 261 0.92 -14.48 11.87
N LEU A 262 0.21 -15.59 11.62
CA LEU A 262 0.05 -16.16 10.27
C LEU A 262 -1.42 -16.36 9.93
N HIS A 263 -1.82 -15.87 8.74
CA HIS A 263 -3.15 -16.05 8.17
C HIS A 263 -3.06 -16.77 6.82
N ILE A 264 -3.83 -17.85 6.65
CA ILE A 264 -3.95 -18.57 5.38
C ILE A 264 -5.43 -18.61 5.00
N TYR A 265 -5.77 -17.99 3.87
CA TYR A 265 -7.15 -17.84 3.41
C TYR A 265 -7.52 -18.97 2.46
N ALA A 266 -8.40 -19.89 2.90
CA ALA A 266 -8.86 -21.01 2.08
C ALA A 266 -9.55 -20.51 0.80
N GLY A 267 -9.25 -21.15 -0.34
CA GLY A 267 -9.85 -20.81 -1.63
C GLY A 267 -9.31 -19.55 -2.29
N VAL A 268 -8.41 -18.82 -1.65
CA VAL A 268 -7.82 -17.58 -2.17
C VAL A 268 -6.51 -17.88 -2.89
N GLY A 269 -6.30 -17.27 -4.07
CA GLY A 269 -5.08 -17.35 -4.86
C GLY A 269 -4.10 -16.21 -4.58
N HIS A 270 -3.15 -16.05 -5.50
CA HIS A 270 -2.12 -15.00 -5.44
C HIS A 270 -2.68 -13.59 -5.72
N GLY A 271 -2.03 -12.55 -5.16
CA GLY A 271 -2.25 -11.16 -5.59
C GLY A 271 -3.56 -10.54 -5.11
N PHE A 272 -4.08 -10.97 -3.93
CA PHE A 272 -5.35 -10.44 -3.44
C PHE A 272 -5.28 -8.96 -3.03
N GLY A 273 -4.16 -8.43 -2.53
CA GLY A 273 -3.99 -7.03 -2.15
C GLY A 273 -5.21 -6.40 -1.46
N VAL A 274 -5.46 -5.12 -1.74
CA VAL A 274 -6.69 -4.42 -1.32
C VAL A 274 -7.56 -4.16 -2.54
N ARG A 275 -8.47 -5.09 -2.85
CA ARG A 275 -9.36 -5.02 -4.01
C ARG A 275 -10.83 -4.96 -3.60
N LYS A 276 -11.63 -4.18 -4.33
CA LYS A 276 -13.09 -4.12 -4.14
C LYS A 276 -13.78 -5.49 -4.37
N ALA A 277 -13.16 -6.36 -5.16
CA ALA A 277 -13.67 -7.70 -5.46
C ALA A 277 -13.45 -8.70 -4.33
N ASN A 278 -12.53 -8.44 -3.40
CA ASN A 278 -12.28 -9.32 -2.27
C ASN A 278 -13.54 -9.48 -1.40
N ARG A 279 -13.73 -10.67 -0.85
CA ARG A 279 -14.81 -11.00 0.10
C ARG A 279 -14.18 -11.53 1.38
N ALA A 280 -14.93 -11.46 2.49
CA ALA A 280 -14.50 -12.04 3.75
C ALA A 280 -14.25 -13.56 3.58
N PRO A 281 -13.23 -14.12 4.25
CA PRO A 281 -12.39 -13.46 5.27
C PRO A 281 -11.19 -12.67 4.70
N VAL A 282 -10.81 -12.85 3.40
CA VAL A 282 -9.58 -12.22 2.89
C VAL A 282 -9.68 -10.69 2.80
N SER A 283 -10.89 -10.12 2.63
CA SER A 283 -11.06 -8.65 2.64
C SER A 283 -10.68 -8.00 3.98
N ASP A 284 -10.63 -8.78 5.05
CA ASP A 284 -10.47 -8.29 6.41
C ASP A 284 -9.00 -8.22 6.84
N TRP A 285 -8.06 -8.67 6.00
CA TRP A 285 -6.65 -8.71 6.35
C TRP A 285 -6.06 -7.34 6.79
N PRO A 286 -6.48 -6.18 6.23
CA PRO A 286 -5.96 -4.89 6.70
C PRO A 286 -6.37 -4.60 8.16
N ALA A 287 -7.60 -4.98 8.54
CA ALA A 287 -8.09 -4.82 9.92
C ALA A 287 -7.37 -5.78 10.89
N LEU A 288 -7.08 -7.02 10.45
CA LEU A 288 -6.27 -7.96 11.23
C LEU A 288 -4.85 -7.45 11.43
N PHE A 289 -4.22 -6.90 10.39
CA PHE A 289 -2.91 -6.27 10.51
C PHE A 289 -2.91 -5.08 11.49
N LEU A 290 -3.92 -4.21 11.41
CA LEU A 290 -4.07 -3.09 12.35
C LEU A 290 -4.25 -3.57 13.79
N SER A 291 -5.08 -4.59 14.00
CA SER A 291 -5.27 -5.23 15.30
C SER A 291 -3.96 -5.80 15.84
N TRP A 292 -3.21 -6.50 14.98
CA TRP A 292 -1.89 -7.03 15.32
C TRP A 292 -0.91 -5.92 15.71
N LEU A 293 -0.85 -4.80 14.99
CA LEU A 293 -0.04 -3.64 15.39
C LEU A 293 -0.41 -3.15 16.81
N GLY A 294 -1.70 -3.14 17.14
CA GLY A 294 -2.19 -2.79 18.48
C GLY A 294 -1.68 -3.74 19.55
N THR A 295 -1.75 -5.05 19.32
CA THR A 295 -1.24 -6.08 20.28
C THR A 295 0.28 -5.99 20.47
N GLN A 296 1.01 -5.49 19.47
CA GLN A 296 2.45 -5.30 19.52
C GLN A 296 2.88 -3.98 20.18
N VAL A 297 1.92 -3.21 20.73
CA VAL A 297 2.15 -1.87 21.36
C VAL A 297 2.76 -0.85 20.38
N LEU A 298 2.43 -1.01 19.10
CA LEU A 298 2.95 -0.13 18.03
C LEU A 298 2.00 1.05 17.71
N LEU A 299 0.76 1.04 18.24
CA LEU A 299 -0.28 2.04 17.94
C LEU A 299 -0.57 2.99 19.13
N THR A 300 0.29 3.12 20.11
CA THR A 300 0.02 4.04 21.24
C THR A 300 0.26 5.48 20.78
N PRO A 301 -0.70 6.42 20.95
CA PRO A 301 -0.44 7.84 20.70
C PRO A 301 0.76 8.32 21.50
N LYS A 302 1.56 9.23 20.96
CA LYS A 302 2.52 9.97 21.77
C LYS A 302 1.72 10.79 22.78
N SER A 303 1.92 10.52 24.08
CA SER A 303 1.45 11.36 25.19
C SER A 303 2.05 12.77 25.11
#